data_b3764341b1785dc9b60185a93795df44
#
_entry.id   b3764341b1785dc9b60185a93795df44
#
_cell.length_a   1.000
_cell.length_b   1.000
_cell.length_c   1.000
_cell.angle_alpha   90.00
_cell.angle_beta   90.00
_cell.angle_gamma   90.00
#
_symmetry.space_group_name_H-M   'P 1'
#
loop_
_entity.id
_entity.type
_entity.pdbx_description
1 polymer ?
#
loop_
_entity_poly.entity_id
_entity_poly.type
_entity_poly.pdbx_seq_one_letter_code
_entity_poly.pdbx_strand_id
1 'polypeptide(L)'
;MQYTSLNAHEDVPKSHPRIELRGRLDSLNAQIILFQAYSENQIYISDLEQLRKVIRQLQRCEADEKTFSGQLELWGYDEDDIHYRSHRPEKFYVLGHILPHRDMKHEAAEINLLRTLVREAEITACRVFHENDTLKICHILNRLSSALYILIYKYLPENYDKIIAFPKTKK
;
A
#
# COMPACT_ATOMS: atom_id res chain seq x y z
N MET A 1 13.99 22.79 -19.83
CA MET A 1 13.32 21.58 -19.28
C MET A 1 14.42 20.67 -18.73
N GLN A 2 14.25 20.09 -17.54
CA GLN A 2 15.27 19.20 -16.96
C GLN A 2 14.98 17.76 -17.39
N TYR A 3 16.02 17.03 -17.79
CA TYR A 3 15.96 15.63 -18.22
C TYR A 3 16.59 14.72 -17.17
N THR A 4 16.23 13.45 -17.20
CA THR A 4 16.79 12.39 -16.36
C THR A 4 16.77 11.08 -17.14
N SER A 5 17.67 10.17 -16.83
CA SER A 5 17.73 8.85 -17.48
C SER A 5 16.58 7.97 -17.05
N LEU A 6 15.81 7.49 -18.00
CA LEU A 6 14.77 6.48 -17.76
C LEU A 6 15.39 5.08 -17.70
N ASN A 7 16.32 4.81 -18.62
CA ASN A 7 17.12 3.59 -18.68
C ASN A 7 18.48 3.89 -19.32
N ALA A 8 19.29 2.87 -19.61
CA ALA A 8 20.64 3.05 -20.20
C ALA A 8 20.64 3.70 -21.59
N HIS A 9 19.50 3.79 -22.25
CA HIS A 9 19.38 4.20 -23.66
C HIS A 9 18.43 5.38 -23.88
N GLU A 10 17.73 5.84 -22.85
CA GLU A 10 16.66 6.83 -22.98
C GLU A 10 16.69 7.86 -21.86
N ASP A 11 16.77 9.14 -22.24
CA ASP A 11 16.57 10.28 -21.36
C ASP A 11 15.19 10.89 -21.58
N VAL A 12 14.47 11.13 -20.48
CA VAL A 12 13.13 11.70 -20.51
C VAL A 12 13.03 12.96 -19.65
N PRO A 13 12.04 13.83 -19.90
CA PRO A 13 11.78 14.96 -19.01
C PRO A 13 11.51 14.47 -17.59
N LYS A 14 11.94 15.20 -16.57
CA LYS A 14 11.65 14.88 -15.15
C LYS A 14 10.16 14.82 -14.82
N SER A 15 9.31 15.40 -15.67
CA SER A 15 7.84 15.30 -15.59
C SER A 15 7.27 14.03 -16.22
N HIS A 16 8.10 13.12 -16.71
CA HIS A 16 7.63 11.87 -17.32
C HIS A 16 6.91 10.99 -16.29
N PRO A 17 5.75 10.38 -16.61
CA PRO A 17 4.94 9.61 -15.64
C PRO A 17 5.68 8.46 -14.97
N ARG A 18 6.62 7.79 -15.66
CA ARG A 18 7.45 6.73 -15.03
C ARG A 18 8.42 7.31 -13.99
N ILE A 19 8.92 8.52 -14.17
CA ILE A 19 9.77 9.20 -13.17
C ILE A 19 8.93 9.59 -11.95
N GLU A 20 7.68 10.05 -12.16
CA GLU A 20 6.74 10.27 -11.06
C GLU A 20 6.46 8.98 -10.28
N LEU A 21 6.19 7.87 -10.97
CA LEU A 21 5.95 6.56 -10.34
C LEU A 21 7.16 6.11 -9.49
N ARG A 22 8.38 6.23 -10.01
CA ARG A 22 9.62 5.95 -9.25
C ARG A 22 9.69 6.76 -7.97
N GLY A 23 9.45 8.07 -8.08
CA GLY A 23 9.43 8.96 -6.91
C GLY A 23 8.38 8.57 -5.87
N ARG A 24 7.19 8.12 -6.30
CA ARG A 24 6.16 7.64 -5.39
C ARG A 24 6.54 6.33 -4.70
N LEU A 25 7.13 5.39 -5.42
CA LEU A 25 7.64 4.14 -4.84
C LEU A 25 8.80 4.38 -3.87
N ASP A 26 9.69 5.33 -4.17
CA ASP A 26 10.77 5.75 -3.27
C ASP A 26 10.23 6.38 -2.00
N SER A 27 9.26 7.29 -2.12
CA SER A 27 8.62 7.92 -0.97
C SER A 27 7.93 6.89 -0.08
N LEU A 28 7.23 5.93 -0.68
CA LEU A 28 6.57 4.84 0.04
C LEU A 28 7.59 3.97 0.78
N ASN A 29 8.69 3.58 0.14
CA ASN A 29 9.76 2.81 0.79
C ASN A 29 10.41 3.59 1.94
N ALA A 30 10.68 4.89 1.76
CA ALA A 30 11.24 5.75 2.79
C ALA A 30 10.29 5.89 4.00
N GLN A 31 8.98 6.01 3.76
CA GLN A 31 7.98 6.10 4.82
C GLN A 31 7.87 4.80 5.62
N ILE A 32 7.96 3.64 4.96
CA ILE A 32 8.00 2.33 5.64
C ILE A 32 9.22 2.25 6.56
N ILE A 33 10.41 2.63 6.05
CA ILE A 33 11.65 2.64 6.84
C ILE A 33 11.52 3.57 8.04
N LEU A 34 10.92 4.74 7.86
CA LEU A 34 10.70 5.71 8.94
C LEU A 34 9.87 5.08 10.07
N PHE A 35 8.75 4.44 9.75
CA PHE A 35 7.88 3.79 10.74
C PHE A 35 8.58 2.62 11.42
N GLN A 36 9.33 1.81 10.68
CA GLN A 36 10.15 0.74 11.27
C GLN A 36 11.19 1.28 12.26
N ALA A 37 11.84 2.42 11.94
CA ALA A 37 12.90 3.01 12.74
C ALA A 37 12.39 3.59 14.07
N TYR A 38 11.14 4.05 14.12
CA TYR A 38 10.53 4.61 15.33
C TYR A 38 9.76 3.59 16.17
N SER A 39 9.45 2.42 15.62
CA SER A 39 8.69 1.41 16.34
C SER A 39 9.56 0.51 17.21
N GLU A 40 9.06 0.15 18.39
CA GLU A 40 9.61 -0.90 19.25
C GLU A 40 8.86 -2.24 19.08
N ASN A 41 7.72 -2.24 18.36
CA ASN A 41 6.91 -3.41 18.14
C ASN A 41 7.50 -4.30 17.04
N GLN A 42 8.15 -5.39 17.43
CA GLN A 42 8.84 -6.29 16.50
C GLN A 42 7.89 -6.97 15.51
N ILE A 43 6.62 -7.22 15.88
CA ILE A 43 5.62 -7.79 14.99
C ILE A 43 5.27 -6.78 13.89
N TYR A 44 5.06 -5.53 14.27
CA TYR A 44 4.78 -4.44 13.34
C TYR A 44 5.96 -4.18 12.39
N ILE A 45 7.19 -4.15 12.92
CA ILE A 45 8.40 -4.01 12.10
C ILE A 45 8.49 -5.15 11.07
N SER A 46 8.20 -6.39 11.48
CA SER A 46 8.20 -7.55 10.59
C SER A 46 7.11 -7.48 9.52
N ASP A 47 5.91 -7.03 9.89
CA ASP A 47 4.81 -6.84 8.93
C ASP A 47 5.16 -5.78 7.88
N LEU A 48 5.74 -4.67 8.31
CA LEU A 48 6.22 -3.61 7.40
C LEU A 48 7.37 -4.09 6.50
N GLU A 49 8.23 -4.99 6.99
CA GLU A 49 9.32 -5.53 6.17
C GLU A 49 8.80 -6.42 5.03
N GLN A 50 7.71 -7.17 5.25
CA GLN A 50 7.06 -7.93 4.18
C GLN A 50 6.54 -6.99 3.08
N LEU A 51 5.85 -5.92 3.46
CA LEU A 51 5.41 -4.87 2.52
C LEU A 51 6.59 -4.26 1.77
N ARG A 52 7.65 -3.88 2.49
CA ARG A 52 8.84 -3.24 1.92
C ARG A 52 9.52 -4.13 0.86
N LYS A 53 9.58 -5.44 1.08
CA LYS A 53 10.12 -6.39 0.09
C LYS A 53 9.33 -6.35 -1.22
N VAL A 54 8.00 -6.29 -1.15
CA VAL A 54 7.14 -6.19 -2.34
C VAL A 54 7.37 -4.85 -3.06
N ILE A 55 7.41 -3.73 -2.33
CA ILE A 55 7.68 -2.41 -2.93
C ILE A 55 9.04 -2.40 -3.64
N ARG A 56 10.09 -2.95 -3.03
CA ARG A 56 11.40 -3.08 -3.69
C ARG A 56 11.39 -3.96 -4.91
N GLN A 57 10.58 -5.01 -4.91
CA GLN A 57 10.39 -5.84 -6.11
C GLN A 57 9.70 -5.04 -7.22
N LEU A 58 8.66 -4.26 -6.91
CA LEU A 58 8.01 -3.38 -7.88
C LEU A 58 8.97 -2.34 -8.48
N GLN A 59 9.82 -1.73 -7.65
CA GLN A 59 10.86 -0.81 -8.11
C GLN A 59 11.81 -1.47 -9.12
N ARG A 60 12.22 -2.72 -8.87
CA ARG A 60 13.06 -3.50 -9.80
C ARG A 60 12.30 -3.85 -11.07
N CYS A 61 11.04 -4.28 -10.96
CA CYS A 61 10.20 -4.58 -12.13
C CYS A 61 10.08 -3.38 -13.05
N GLU A 62 9.87 -2.19 -12.48
CA GLU A 62 9.79 -0.95 -13.24
C GLU A 62 11.13 -0.58 -13.89
N ALA A 63 12.22 -0.64 -13.14
CA ALA A 63 13.55 -0.26 -13.63
C ALA A 63 14.10 -1.21 -14.71
N ASP A 64 13.91 -2.51 -14.52
CA ASP A 64 14.40 -3.58 -15.39
C ASP A 64 13.40 -3.95 -16.50
N GLU A 65 12.21 -3.35 -16.51
CA GLU A 65 11.09 -3.66 -17.42
C GLU A 65 10.71 -5.16 -17.40
N LYS A 66 10.72 -5.76 -16.19
CA LYS A 66 10.39 -7.17 -15.97
C LYS A 66 9.07 -7.33 -15.25
N THR A 67 8.31 -8.32 -15.66
CA THR A 67 7.06 -8.69 -15.00
C THR A 67 7.29 -9.12 -13.55
N PHE A 68 6.42 -8.66 -12.66
CA PHE A 68 6.41 -9.10 -11.26
C PHE A 68 6.30 -10.64 -11.20
N SER A 69 7.25 -11.28 -10.52
CA SER A 69 7.36 -12.74 -10.46
C SER A 69 6.86 -13.29 -9.12
N GLY A 70 6.26 -14.47 -9.17
CA GLY A 70 5.70 -15.14 -8.01
C GLY A 70 4.26 -14.71 -7.70
N GLN A 71 3.72 -15.31 -6.65
CA GLN A 71 2.41 -14.93 -6.09
C GLN A 71 2.60 -13.89 -5.00
N LEU A 72 1.68 -12.94 -4.92
CA LEU A 72 1.65 -12.02 -3.80
C LEU A 72 1.08 -12.74 -2.59
N GLU A 73 1.90 -12.83 -1.54
CA GLU A 73 1.49 -13.33 -0.23
C GLU A 73 1.98 -12.36 0.84
N LEU A 74 1.09 -11.91 1.70
CA LEU A 74 1.39 -11.00 2.80
C LEU A 74 0.64 -11.43 4.05
N TRP A 75 1.38 -11.56 5.16
CA TRP A 75 0.81 -11.86 6.50
C TRP A 75 -0.03 -13.15 6.52
N GLY A 76 0.32 -14.13 5.66
CA GLY A 76 -0.39 -15.40 5.53
C GLY A 76 -1.66 -15.34 4.68
N TYR A 77 -1.86 -14.26 3.93
CA TYR A 77 -2.97 -14.11 2.97
C TYR A 77 -2.42 -14.07 1.54
N ASP A 78 -2.98 -14.89 0.66
CA ASP A 78 -2.76 -14.82 -0.77
C ASP A 78 -3.62 -13.71 -1.43
N GLU A 79 -3.51 -13.54 -2.74
CA GLU A 79 -4.24 -12.50 -3.48
C GLU A 79 -5.76 -12.65 -3.39
N ASP A 80 -6.27 -13.88 -3.38
CA ASP A 80 -7.71 -14.15 -3.33
C ASP A 80 -8.26 -13.88 -1.93
N ASP A 81 -7.55 -14.27 -0.90
CA ASP A 81 -7.87 -13.95 0.49
C ASP A 81 -7.87 -12.43 0.73
N ILE A 82 -6.82 -11.74 0.24
CA ILE A 82 -6.72 -10.27 0.33
C ILE A 82 -7.92 -9.62 -0.34
N HIS A 83 -8.24 -10.05 -1.56
CA HIS A 83 -9.38 -9.50 -2.31
C HIS A 83 -10.70 -9.74 -1.55
N TYR A 84 -10.97 -10.97 -1.17
CA TYR A 84 -12.23 -11.34 -0.53
C TYR A 84 -12.44 -10.63 0.81
N ARG A 85 -11.42 -10.62 1.67
CA ARG A 85 -11.47 -9.99 3.00
C ARG A 85 -11.63 -8.47 2.93
N SER A 86 -10.95 -7.82 1.98
CA SER A 86 -11.05 -6.36 1.82
C SER A 86 -12.42 -5.90 1.30
N HIS A 87 -13.12 -6.73 0.53
CA HIS A 87 -14.44 -6.43 -0.01
C HIS A 87 -15.60 -6.86 0.89
N ARG A 88 -15.34 -7.75 1.83
CA ARG A 88 -16.34 -8.29 2.77
C ARG A 88 -15.85 -8.27 4.21
N PRO A 89 -15.36 -7.11 4.70
CA PRO A 89 -14.76 -7.03 6.03
C PRO A 89 -15.74 -7.43 7.14
N GLU A 90 -17.03 -7.19 6.95
CA GLU A 90 -18.09 -7.57 7.89
C GLU A 90 -18.18 -9.08 8.18
N LYS A 91 -17.61 -9.92 7.30
CA LYS A 91 -17.55 -11.36 7.50
C LYS A 91 -16.38 -11.81 8.39
N PHE A 92 -15.38 -10.96 8.55
CA PHE A 92 -14.12 -11.31 9.22
C PHE A 92 -13.83 -10.45 10.44
N TYR A 93 -14.37 -9.23 10.48
CA TYR A 93 -14.06 -8.23 11.49
C TYR A 93 -15.34 -7.65 12.08
N VAL A 94 -15.37 -7.49 13.40
CA VAL A 94 -16.54 -6.98 14.14
C VAL A 94 -16.95 -5.58 13.67
N LEU A 95 -15.96 -4.76 13.30
CA LEU A 95 -16.21 -3.38 12.90
C LEU A 95 -16.87 -3.25 11.52
N GLY A 96 -16.72 -4.25 10.63
CA GLY A 96 -17.06 -4.06 9.22
C GLY A 96 -16.11 -3.05 8.54
N HIS A 97 -16.63 -2.01 7.91
CA HIS A 97 -15.77 -1.00 7.29
C HIS A 97 -15.12 -0.06 8.30
N ILE A 98 -13.82 0.20 8.11
CA ILE A 98 -13.06 1.11 8.96
C ILE A 98 -13.37 2.55 8.58
N LEU A 99 -13.73 3.35 9.58
CA LEU A 99 -13.77 4.80 9.51
C LEU A 99 -12.51 5.34 10.19
N PRO A 100 -11.54 5.92 9.44
CA PRO A 100 -10.31 6.45 10.03
C PRO A 100 -10.59 7.57 11.04
N HIS A 101 -9.96 7.47 12.21
CA HIS A 101 -10.06 8.46 13.27
C HIS A 101 -8.74 8.50 14.07
N ARG A 102 -8.44 9.60 14.76
CA ARG A 102 -7.23 9.76 15.57
C ARG A 102 -7.05 8.66 16.63
N ASP A 103 -8.14 8.09 17.11
CA ASP A 103 -8.13 7.08 18.15
C ASP A 103 -7.81 5.67 17.62
N MET A 104 -7.55 5.52 16.31
CA MET A 104 -7.00 4.27 15.76
C MET A 104 -5.56 4.01 16.23
N LYS A 105 -4.92 5.01 16.86
CA LYS A 105 -3.55 5.00 17.38
C LYS A 105 -2.46 4.88 16.30
N HIS A 106 -1.19 4.79 16.73
CA HIS A 106 -0.05 4.98 15.84
C HIS A 106 0.01 3.98 14.69
N GLU A 107 0.17 2.70 14.99
CA GLU A 107 0.42 1.68 13.96
C GLU A 107 -0.73 1.60 12.95
N ALA A 108 -1.97 1.60 13.42
CA ALA A 108 -3.13 1.58 12.51
C ALA A 108 -3.23 2.85 11.65
N ALA A 109 -2.92 4.02 12.22
CA ALA A 109 -2.90 5.30 11.48
C ALA A 109 -1.76 5.34 10.46
N GLU A 110 -0.58 4.83 10.80
CA GLU A 110 0.58 4.71 9.90
C GLU A 110 0.28 3.76 8.74
N ILE A 111 -0.34 2.59 9.02
CA ILE A 111 -0.77 1.66 7.97
C ILE A 111 -1.82 2.32 7.07
N ASN A 112 -2.77 3.10 7.62
CA ASN A 112 -3.72 3.83 6.80
C ASN A 112 -3.05 4.88 5.91
N LEU A 113 -2.02 5.56 6.40
CA LEU A 113 -1.21 6.46 5.56
C LEU A 113 -0.51 5.69 4.44
N LEU A 114 0.16 4.58 4.75
CA LEU A 114 0.80 3.73 3.72
C LEU A 114 -0.21 3.27 2.67
N ARG A 115 -1.44 2.90 3.09
CA ARG A 115 -2.52 2.53 2.17
C ARG A 115 -2.87 3.66 1.19
N THR A 116 -2.94 4.90 1.66
CA THR A 116 -3.22 6.04 0.77
C THR A 116 -2.07 6.33 -0.18
N LEU A 117 -0.82 6.21 0.27
CA LEU A 117 0.37 6.37 -0.57
C LEU A 117 0.46 5.27 -1.65
N VAL A 118 0.11 4.02 -1.30
CA VAL A 118 0.01 2.92 -2.29
C VAL A 118 -1.05 3.24 -3.35
N ARG A 119 -2.21 3.78 -2.97
CA ARG A 119 -3.24 4.20 -3.93
C ARG A 119 -2.78 5.33 -4.84
N GLU A 120 -2.02 6.28 -4.34
CA GLU A 120 -1.43 7.33 -5.17
C GLU A 120 -0.43 6.75 -6.18
N ALA A 121 0.40 5.81 -5.76
CA ALA A 121 1.32 5.10 -6.65
C ALA A 121 0.56 4.26 -7.69
N GLU A 122 -0.53 3.58 -7.30
CA GLU A 122 -1.43 2.83 -8.20
C GLU A 122 -2.00 3.74 -9.29
N ILE A 123 -2.57 4.88 -8.92
CA ILE A 123 -3.14 5.85 -9.87
C ILE A 123 -2.06 6.32 -10.86
N THR A 124 -0.85 6.59 -10.38
CA THR A 124 0.26 6.98 -11.25
C THR A 124 0.68 5.83 -12.17
N ALA A 125 0.78 4.60 -11.66
CA ALA A 125 1.08 3.41 -12.46
C ALA A 125 0.01 3.17 -13.54
N CYS A 126 -1.28 3.35 -13.22
CA CYS A 126 -2.37 3.22 -14.19
C CYS A 126 -2.28 4.24 -15.34
N ARG A 127 -1.72 5.42 -15.11
CA ARG A 127 -1.44 6.39 -16.20
C ARG A 127 -0.30 5.94 -17.10
N VAL A 128 0.70 5.26 -16.52
CA VAL A 128 1.87 4.76 -17.25
C VAL A 128 1.52 3.52 -18.07
N PHE A 129 0.75 2.59 -17.48
CA PHE A 129 0.50 1.25 -18.01
C PHE A 129 -0.97 1.03 -18.42
N HIS A 130 -1.71 2.12 -18.71
CA HIS A 130 -3.17 2.11 -18.89
C HIS A 130 -3.68 1.15 -19.97
N GLU A 131 -2.90 0.90 -21.03
CA GLU A 131 -3.28 -0.02 -22.11
C GLU A 131 -2.85 -1.46 -21.87
N ASN A 132 -1.71 -1.65 -21.18
CA ASN A 132 -1.16 -2.97 -20.96
C ASN A 132 -0.21 -3.00 -19.76
N ASP A 133 -0.68 -3.49 -18.62
CA ASP A 133 0.14 -3.72 -17.42
C ASP A 133 0.89 -5.06 -17.49
N THR A 134 1.75 -5.21 -18.52
CA THR A 134 2.58 -6.42 -18.70
C THR A 134 3.50 -6.67 -17.51
N LEU A 135 3.87 -5.61 -16.78
CA LEU A 135 4.72 -5.69 -15.60
C LEU A 135 3.94 -6.06 -14.33
N LYS A 136 2.62 -6.09 -14.39
CA LYS A 136 1.69 -6.30 -13.25
C LYS A 136 1.82 -5.27 -12.11
N ILE A 137 2.37 -4.09 -12.39
CA ILE A 137 2.62 -3.07 -11.36
C ILE A 137 1.30 -2.48 -10.84
N CYS A 138 0.37 -2.11 -11.74
CA CYS A 138 -0.95 -1.61 -11.34
C CYS A 138 -1.72 -2.68 -10.55
N HIS A 139 -1.70 -3.92 -11.02
CA HIS A 139 -2.37 -5.04 -10.37
C HIS A 139 -1.85 -5.25 -8.94
N ILE A 140 -0.53 -5.34 -8.76
CA ILE A 140 0.07 -5.56 -7.44
C ILE A 140 -0.17 -4.37 -6.51
N LEU A 141 -0.05 -3.12 -6.97
CA LEU A 141 -0.35 -1.95 -6.15
C LEU A 141 -1.82 -1.94 -5.69
N ASN A 142 -2.75 -2.32 -6.56
CA ASN A 142 -4.15 -2.49 -6.19
C ASN A 142 -4.31 -3.52 -5.06
N ARG A 143 -3.67 -4.68 -5.17
CA ARG A 143 -3.69 -5.72 -4.12
C ARG A 143 -3.02 -5.24 -2.83
N LEU A 144 -1.92 -4.48 -2.90
CA LEU A 144 -1.26 -3.92 -1.72
C LEU A 144 -2.16 -2.95 -0.96
N SER A 145 -2.93 -2.10 -1.67
CA SER A 145 -3.87 -1.21 -1.00
C SER A 145 -4.96 -1.98 -0.24
N SER A 146 -5.45 -3.07 -0.81
CA SER A 146 -6.41 -3.99 -0.17
C SER A 146 -5.78 -4.73 1.01
N ALA A 147 -4.54 -5.21 0.86
CA ALA A 147 -3.80 -5.88 1.93
C ALA A 147 -3.58 -4.95 3.14
N LEU A 148 -3.16 -3.71 2.90
CA LEU A 148 -2.99 -2.71 3.95
C LEU A 148 -4.31 -2.38 4.65
N TYR A 149 -5.43 -2.35 3.91
CA TYR A 149 -6.74 -2.18 4.51
C TYR A 149 -7.06 -3.30 5.51
N ILE A 150 -6.74 -4.56 5.17
CA ILE A 150 -6.90 -5.69 6.08
C ILE A 150 -5.94 -5.58 7.27
N LEU A 151 -4.69 -5.18 7.04
CA LEU A 151 -3.69 -5.07 8.09
C LEU A 151 -4.09 -4.06 9.17
N ILE A 152 -4.82 -2.99 8.83
CA ILE A 152 -5.29 -2.01 9.81
C ILE A 152 -6.04 -2.69 10.95
N TYR A 153 -6.91 -3.68 10.67
CA TYR A 153 -7.71 -4.35 11.70
C TYR A 153 -6.85 -5.02 12.79
N LYS A 154 -5.67 -5.52 12.43
CA LYS A 154 -4.73 -6.14 13.37
C LYS A 154 -4.21 -5.16 14.43
N TYR A 155 -4.14 -3.87 14.09
CA TYR A 155 -3.54 -2.83 14.92
C TYR A 155 -4.56 -1.84 15.50
N LEU A 156 -5.86 -2.02 15.23
CA LEU A 156 -6.90 -1.21 15.87
C LEU A 156 -7.01 -1.54 17.37
N PRO A 157 -7.31 -0.54 18.22
CA PRO A 157 -7.66 -0.78 19.62
C PRO A 157 -8.88 -1.70 19.75
N GLU A 158 -8.92 -2.54 20.80
CA GLU A 158 -9.99 -3.53 21.02
C GLU A 158 -11.42 -2.95 21.00
N ASN A 159 -11.59 -1.70 21.41
CA ASN A 159 -12.91 -1.04 21.47
C ASN A 159 -13.07 0.05 20.41
N TYR A 160 -12.37 -0.04 19.29
CA TYR A 160 -12.36 1.01 18.28
C TYR A 160 -13.77 1.26 17.70
N ASP A 161 -14.57 0.24 17.51
CA ASP A 161 -15.99 0.32 17.09
C ASP A 161 -16.84 1.22 18.00
N LYS A 162 -16.59 1.19 19.31
CA LYS A 162 -17.29 2.02 20.31
C LYS A 162 -16.79 3.47 20.30
N ILE A 163 -15.52 3.68 20.00
CA ILE A 163 -14.90 5.01 19.94
C ILE A 163 -15.47 5.82 18.79
N ILE A 164 -15.67 5.19 17.63
CA ILE A 164 -16.14 5.83 16.40
C ILE A 164 -17.66 5.75 16.19
N ALA A 165 -18.40 5.13 17.11
CA ALA A 165 -19.86 5.09 17.03
C ALA A 165 -20.39 6.52 17.01
N PHE A 166 -20.81 7.01 15.85
CA PHE A 166 -21.52 8.29 15.74
C PHE A 166 -22.70 8.27 16.72
N PRO A 167 -22.92 9.33 17.50
CA PRO A 167 -24.16 9.46 18.24
C PRO A 167 -25.30 9.31 17.22
N LYS A 168 -26.13 8.27 17.42
CA LYS A 168 -27.35 8.11 16.61
C LYS A 168 -28.11 9.43 16.71
N THR A 169 -28.14 10.18 15.65
CA THR A 169 -29.02 11.34 15.55
C THR A 169 -30.42 10.83 15.85
N LYS A 170 -30.94 11.18 17.03
CA LYS A 170 -32.34 10.94 17.35
C LYS A 170 -33.15 11.63 16.26
N LYS A 171 -33.86 10.85 15.44
CA LYS A 171 -34.93 11.37 14.59
C LYS A 171 -36.08 11.80 15.48
#